data_88943d574db6b2d4fa9fe8c552bf2a2a
#
_entry.id   88943d574db6b2d4fa9fe8c552bf2a2a
#
_cell.length_a   1.000
_cell.length_b   1.000
_cell.length_c   1.000
_cell.angle_alpha   90.00
_cell.angle_beta   90.00
_cell.angle_gamma   90.00
#
_symmetry.space_group_name_H-M   'P 1'
#
loop_
_entity.id
_entity.type
_entity.pdbx_description
1 polymer ?
#
loop_
_entity_poly.entity_id
_entity_poly.type
_entity_poly.pdbx_seq_one_letter_code
_entity_poly.pdbx_strand_id
1 'polypeptide(L)'
;SMDKLYTKMIVSTLGIRQAAYVPVLVWKLRKDPDSVLRQIEQSFPYPVFVKPANAGSSRGITKAENRQQLIEGLEEAANHDSKILVEETITGHEIECAVLGGGDKPVLSSGVGEILAAAEFYDFDAKYFNEESRTVIDPDLPKDATERVKKAAEQIFNAVDGYGLARVDFFVKEDGEIIFNEINT
;
A
#
# COMPACT_ATOMS: atom_id res chain seq x y z
N SER A 1 6.84 -4.27 9.79
CA SER A 1 7.67 -3.05 9.65
C SER A 1 6.80 -1.90 9.17
N MET A 2 6.88 -0.77 9.83
CA MET A 2 6.15 0.45 9.46
C MET A 2 6.76 1.15 8.23
N ASP A 3 7.99 0.81 7.85
CA ASP A 3 8.66 1.35 6.66
C ASP A 3 8.21 0.61 5.40
N LYS A 4 7.43 1.30 4.55
CA LYS A 4 6.87 0.75 3.32
C LYS A 4 7.94 0.26 2.34
N LEU A 5 9.08 0.96 2.25
CA LEU A 5 10.16 0.58 1.34
C LEU A 5 10.79 -0.75 1.77
N TYR A 6 11.16 -0.88 3.04
CA TYR A 6 11.74 -2.13 3.54
C TYR A 6 10.74 -3.27 3.50
N THR A 7 9.47 -3.03 3.81
CA THR A 7 8.42 -4.03 3.68
C THR A 7 8.31 -4.54 2.24
N LYS A 8 8.27 -3.63 1.25
CA LYS A 8 8.24 -4.03 -0.17
C LYS A 8 9.47 -4.82 -0.60
N MET A 9 10.65 -4.47 -0.11
CA MET A 9 11.88 -5.24 -0.38
C MET A 9 11.80 -6.67 0.18
N ILE A 10 11.25 -6.84 1.39
CA ILE A 10 11.03 -8.16 1.99
C ILE A 10 9.99 -8.94 1.18
N VAL A 11 8.83 -8.34 0.90
CA VAL A 11 7.74 -8.99 0.15
C VAL A 11 8.16 -9.40 -1.25
N SER A 12 9.08 -8.66 -1.89
CA SER A 12 9.61 -9.03 -3.21
C SER A 12 10.29 -10.41 -3.23
N THR A 13 10.84 -10.86 -2.08
CA THR A 13 11.49 -12.18 -1.96
C THR A 13 10.49 -13.34 -1.92
N LEU A 14 9.21 -13.05 -1.65
CA LEU A 14 8.15 -14.04 -1.56
C LEU A 14 7.48 -14.34 -2.90
N GLY A 15 7.82 -13.58 -3.95
CA GLY A 15 7.14 -13.68 -5.25
C GLY A 15 5.69 -13.19 -5.25
N ILE A 16 5.26 -12.48 -4.19
CA ILE A 16 3.93 -11.87 -4.11
C ILE A 16 3.94 -10.57 -4.92
N ARG A 17 2.96 -10.40 -5.83
CA ARG A 17 2.79 -9.19 -6.64
C ARG A 17 2.52 -7.99 -5.72
N GLN A 18 3.15 -6.89 -6.00
CA GLN A 18 2.93 -5.60 -5.35
C GLN A 18 2.99 -4.48 -6.40
N ALA A 19 2.43 -3.31 -6.11
CA ALA A 19 2.52 -2.17 -7.00
C ALA A 19 4.00 -1.87 -7.32
N ALA A 20 4.29 -1.66 -8.60
CA ALA A 20 5.61 -1.21 -9.01
C ALA A 20 5.91 0.16 -8.40
N TYR A 21 7.15 0.41 -8.00
CA TYR A 21 7.49 1.62 -7.28
C TYR A 21 8.88 2.16 -7.61
N VAL A 22 9.03 3.48 -7.47
CA VAL A 22 10.32 4.19 -7.49
C VAL A 22 10.58 4.73 -6.09
N PRO A 23 11.67 4.30 -5.42
CA PRO A 23 12.08 4.91 -4.16
C PRO A 23 12.77 6.25 -4.41
N VAL A 24 12.35 7.27 -3.68
CA VAL A 24 12.92 8.62 -3.75
C VAL A 24 13.51 8.98 -2.39
N LEU A 25 14.80 9.32 -2.37
CA LEU A 25 15.45 9.90 -1.21
C LEU A 25 15.39 11.43 -1.32
N VAL A 26 14.87 12.09 -0.30
CA VAL A 26 14.67 13.56 -0.30
C VAL A 26 15.95 14.33 -0.62
N TRP A 27 17.11 13.86 -0.15
CA TRP A 27 18.37 14.51 -0.48
C TRP A 27 18.72 14.44 -1.99
N LYS A 28 18.34 13.34 -2.69
CA LYS A 28 18.50 13.21 -4.15
C LYS A 28 17.52 14.12 -4.88
N LEU A 29 16.26 14.14 -4.43
CA LEU A 29 15.24 15.04 -4.96
C LEU A 29 15.69 16.51 -4.88
N ARG A 30 16.23 16.93 -3.74
CA ARG A 30 16.72 18.31 -3.56
C ARG A 30 17.96 18.62 -4.40
N LYS A 31 18.81 17.61 -4.67
CA LYS A 31 20.03 17.78 -5.46
C LYS A 31 19.76 17.86 -6.95
N ASP A 32 18.88 17.01 -7.47
CA ASP A 32 18.56 16.92 -8.91
C ASP A 32 17.10 16.49 -9.10
N PRO A 33 16.15 17.43 -8.93
CA PRO A 33 14.72 17.14 -9.03
C PRO A 33 14.33 16.64 -10.44
N ASP A 34 14.93 17.19 -11.48
CA ASP A 34 14.60 16.81 -12.85
C ASP A 34 14.97 15.37 -13.19
N SER A 35 16.07 14.86 -12.64
CA SER A 35 16.46 13.46 -12.80
C SER A 35 15.47 12.53 -12.10
N VAL A 36 15.04 12.88 -10.88
CA VAL A 36 14.04 12.10 -10.11
C VAL A 36 12.71 12.08 -10.85
N LEU A 37 12.22 13.24 -11.31
CA LEU A 37 10.95 13.32 -12.03
C LEU A 37 10.97 12.50 -13.32
N ARG A 38 12.04 12.59 -14.12
CA ARG A 38 12.22 11.78 -15.32
C ARG A 38 12.21 10.29 -15.02
N GLN A 39 12.89 9.85 -13.97
CA GLN A 39 12.91 8.44 -13.56
C GLN A 39 11.49 7.93 -13.25
N ILE A 40 10.69 8.71 -12.53
CA ILE A 40 9.31 8.34 -12.19
C ILE A 40 8.46 8.26 -13.46
N GLU A 41 8.49 9.30 -14.29
CA GLU A 41 7.71 9.40 -15.53
C GLU A 41 8.07 8.35 -16.59
N GLN A 42 9.32 7.84 -16.57
CA GLN A 42 9.73 6.72 -17.41
C GLN A 42 9.28 5.35 -16.86
N SER A 43 9.01 5.27 -15.56
CA SER A 43 8.62 4.02 -14.91
C SER A 43 7.14 3.73 -15.03
N PHE A 44 6.26 4.75 -14.93
CA PHE A 44 4.81 4.58 -15.00
C PHE A 44 4.11 5.78 -15.63
N PRO A 45 2.92 5.53 -16.26
CA PRO A 45 2.02 6.61 -16.64
C PRO A 45 1.34 7.21 -15.40
N TYR A 46 0.82 8.41 -15.53
CA TYR A 46 -0.10 8.99 -14.56
C TYR A 46 -1.49 8.31 -14.62
N PRO A 47 -2.24 8.29 -13.49
CA PRO A 47 -1.88 8.81 -12.19
C PRO A 47 -0.89 7.91 -11.43
N VAL A 48 -0.14 8.51 -10.50
CA VAL A 48 0.76 7.80 -9.58
C VAL A 48 0.44 8.18 -8.13
N PHE A 49 0.77 7.31 -7.19
CA PHE A 49 0.65 7.61 -5.76
C PHE A 49 2.01 7.94 -5.16
N VAL A 50 2.09 9.09 -4.49
CA VAL A 50 3.27 9.54 -3.73
C VAL A 50 3.01 9.29 -2.26
N LYS A 51 3.89 8.53 -1.59
CA LYS A 51 3.70 8.09 -0.20
C LYS A 51 4.99 8.27 0.60
N PRO A 52 4.98 8.91 1.79
CA PRO A 52 6.12 8.83 2.71
C PRO A 52 6.32 7.37 3.16
N ALA A 53 7.57 6.93 3.37
CA ALA A 53 7.86 5.53 3.72
C ALA A 53 7.35 5.15 5.11
N ASN A 54 7.42 6.04 6.10
CA ASN A 54 7.08 5.77 7.50
C ASN A 54 5.85 6.54 8.04
N ALA A 55 4.98 7.06 7.19
CA ALA A 55 3.73 7.67 7.64
C ALA A 55 2.58 6.65 7.65
N GLY A 56 1.72 6.78 8.65
CA GLY A 56 0.47 6.02 8.77
C GLY A 56 -0.76 6.88 8.49
N SER A 57 -1.95 6.26 8.44
CA SER A 57 -3.25 6.93 8.33
C SER A 57 -3.34 7.89 7.14
N SER A 58 -2.80 7.50 6.00
CA SER A 58 -2.79 8.27 4.73
C SER A 58 -2.14 9.65 4.80
N ARG A 59 -1.42 10.00 5.88
CA ARG A 59 -0.73 11.29 6.00
C ARG A 59 0.35 11.45 4.94
N GLY A 60 0.32 12.57 4.22
CA GLY A 60 1.28 12.89 3.19
C GLY A 60 1.17 12.02 1.93
N ILE A 61 0.07 11.27 1.76
CA ILE A 61 -0.21 10.53 0.53
C ILE A 61 -0.90 11.46 -0.46
N THR A 62 -0.42 11.47 -1.70
CA THR A 62 -0.98 12.26 -2.80
C THR A 62 -1.16 11.37 -4.04
N LYS A 63 -2.33 11.43 -4.66
CA LYS A 63 -2.57 10.92 -6.02
C LYS A 63 -2.20 12.04 -7.00
N ALA A 64 -1.17 11.83 -7.78
CA ALA A 64 -0.70 12.80 -8.77
C ALA A 64 -1.16 12.39 -10.17
N GLU A 65 -1.95 13.23 -10.83
CA GLU A 65 -2.50 12.99 -12.17
C GLU A 65 -1.65 13.62 -13.29
N ASN A 66 -0.66 14.42 -12.89
CA ASN A 66 0.26 15.10 -13.80
C ASN A 66 1.55 15.50 -13.08
N ARG A 67 2.52 16.03 -13.87
CA ARG A 67 3.82 16.43 -13.35
C ARG A 67 3.75 17.48 -12.24
N GLN A 68 2.86 18.45 -12.34
CA GLN A 68 2.73 19.50 -11.34
C GLN A 68 2.28 18.93 -9.98
N GLN A 69 1.26 18.07 -10.00
CA GLN A 69 0.79 17.38 -8.79
C GLN A 69 1.83 16.39 -8.25
N LEU A 70 2.64 15.77 -9.12
CA LEU A 70 3.77 14.93 -8.68
C LEU A 70 4.79 15.74 -7.90
N ILE A 71 5.15 16.94 -8.37
CA ILE A 71 6.08 17.84 -7.67
C ILE A 71 5.51 18.22 -6.29
N GLU A 72 4.25 18.69 -6.25
CA GLU A 72 3.57 19.06 -5.01
C GLU A 72 3.48 17.88 -4.02
N GLY A 73 3.14 16.69 -4.52
CA GLY A 73 3.08 15.47 -3.71
C GLY A 73 4.44 15.05 -3.16
N LEU A 74 5.52 15.19 -3.94
CA LEU A 74 6.88 14.91 -3.47
C LEU A 74 7.33 15.90 -2.38
N GLU A 75 6.99 17.18 -2.53
CA GLU A 75 7.26 18.19 -1.52
C GLU A 75 6.49 17.92 -0.23
N GLU A 76 5.20 17.60 -0.34
CA GLU A 76 4.37 17.24 0.81
C GLU A 76 4.90 15.98 1.52
N ALA A 77 5.16 14.90 0.79
CA ALA A 77 5.71 13.69 1.37
C ALA A 77 7.08 13.89 2.05
N ALA A 78 7.91 14.82 1.51
CA ALA A 78 9.20 15.18 2.09
C ALA A 78 9.10 15.90 3.44
N ASN A 79 7.93 16.46 3.79
CA ASN A 79 7.67 17.04 5.12
C ASN A 79 7.47 15.95 6.17
N HIS A 80 7.13 14.73 5.75
CA HIS A 80 6.80 13.62 6.64
C HIS A 80 7.93 12.60 6.78
N ASP A 81 8.73 12.37 5.72
CA ASP A 81 9.83 11.42 5.75
C ASP A 81 10.95 11.80 4.77
N SER A 82 12.16 11.39 5.08
CA SER A 82 13.33 11.49 4.21
C SER A 82 13.34 10.46 3.07
N LYS A 83 12.46 9.46 3.12
CA LYS A 83 12.22 8.43 2.11
C LYS A 83 10.78 8.49 1.62
N ILE A 84 10.61 8.47 0.31
CA ILE A 84 9.32 8.53 -0.36
C ILE A 84 9.23 7.35 -1.32
N LEU A 85 8.05 6.78 -1.48
CA LEU A 85 7.72 5.86 -2.56
C LEU A 85 6.78 6.54 -3.54
N VAL A 86 7.07 6.40 -4.82
CA VAL A 86 6.12 6.73 -5.89
C VAL A 86 5.69 5.41 -6.52
N GLU A 87 4.41 5.13 -6.52
CA GLU A 87 3.83 3.85 -6.94
C GLU A 87 2.91 4.02 -8.14
N GLU A 88 2.88 2.99 -9.00
CA GLU A 88 1.83 2.87 -10.01
C GLU A 88 0.44 2.84 -9.35
N THR A 89 -0.57 3.33 -10.04
CA THR A 89 -1.96 3.19 -9.60
C THR A 89 -2.48 1.79 -9.91
N ILE A 90 -3.03 1.14 -8.89
CA ILE A 90 -3.70 -0.15 -9.01
C ILE A 90 -5.21 0.08 -8.92
N THR A 91 -5.96 -0.48 -9.85
CA THR A 91 -7.42 -0.53 -9.79
C THR A 91 -7.84 -1.94 -9.40
N GLY A 92 -8.74 -2.06 -8.41
CA GLY A 92 -9.23 -3.33 -7.89
C GLY A 92 -9.98 -3.13 -6.58
N HIS A 93 -10.53 -4.22 -6.04
CA HIS A 93 -11.15 -4.25 -4.72
C HIS A 93 -10.10 -4.04 -3.63
N GLU A 94 -10.31 -3.11 -2.71
CA GLU A 94 -9.42 -2.90 -1.55
C GLU A 94 -9.77 -3.90 -0.45
N ILE A 95 -8.91 -4.88 -0.23
CA ILE A 95 -9.16 -6.02 0.65
C ILE A 95 -8.23 -5.97 1.85
N GLU A 96 -8.81 -6.07 3.04
CA GLU A 96 -8.11 -6.16 4.31
C GLU A 96 -8.20 -7.58 4.90
N CYS A 97 -7.09 -8.07 5.45
CA CYS A 97 -7.02 -9.35 6.16
C CYS A 97 -6.25 -9.18 7.47
N ALA A 98 -6.89 -9.49 8.60
CA ALA A 98 -6.19 -9.50 9.88
C ALA A 98 -5.39 -10.79 10.04
N VAL A 99 -4.21 -10.67 10.68
CA VAL A 99 -3.32 -11.80 10.99
C VAL A 99 -2.92 -11.73 12.45
N LEU A 100 -3.01 -12.86 13.14
CA LEU A 100 -2.65 -12.99 14.55
C LEU A 100 -1.67 -14.14 14.75
N GLY A 101 -0.60 -13.92 15.51
CA GLY A 101 0.36 -14.97 15.84
C GLY A 101 1.77 -14.47 16.08
N GLY A 102 2.75 -15.27 15.68
CA GLY A 102 4.18 -14.96 15.80
C GLY A 102 4.85 -15.51 17.08
N GLY A 103 6.18 -15.54 17.08
CA GLY A 103 6.96 -16.16 18.11
C GLY A 103 6.81 -17.69 18.10
N ASP A 104 6.36 -18.28 19.20
CA ASP A 104 6.09 -19.72 19.36
C ASP A 104 4.64 -20.13 19.03
N LYS A 105 3.83 -19.19 18.57
CA LYS A 105 2.41 -19.42 18.24
C LYS A 105 2.17 -19.54 16.76
N PRO A 106 1.20 -20.37 16.33
CA PRO A 106 0.82 -20.44 14.94
C PRO A 106 0.30 -19.08 14.47
N VAL A 107 0.58 -18.78 13.20
CA VAL A 107 0.04 -17.60 12.52
C VAL A 107 -1.30 -17.96 11.89
N LEU A 108 -2.32 -17.18 12.18
CA LEU A 108 -3.70 -17.39 11.74
C LEU A 108 -4.21 -16.12 11.06
N SER A 109 -4.81 -16.27 9.88
CA SER A 109 -5.52 -15.19 9.19
C SER A 109 -7.02 -15.22 9.52
N SER A 110 -7.63 -14.04 9.51
CA SER A 110 -9.10 -13.89 9.60
C SER A 110 -9.78 -14.21 8.25
N GLY A 111 -11.09 -14.03 8.18
CA GLY A 111 -11.79 -13.72 6.93
C GLY A 111 -11.29 -12.40 6.36
N VAL A 112 -11.72 -12.06 5.14
CA VAL A 112 -11.37 -10.81 4.47
C VAL A 112 -12.52 -9.81 4.56
N GLY A 113 -12.17 -8.51 4.54
CA GLY A 113 -13.12 -7.41 4.41
C GLY A 113 -12.76 -6.55 3.21
N GLU A 114 -13.76 -6.03 2.52
CA GLU A 114 -13.57 -5.05 1.45
C GLU A 114 -13.89 -3.65 1.98
N ILE A 115 -13.04 -2.70 1.66
CA ILE A 115 -13.25 -1.29 1.95
C ILE A 115 -13.88 -0.62 0.73
N LEU A 116 -15.14 -0.21 0.87
CA LEU A 116 -15.83 0.62 -0.11
C LEU A 116 -15.61 2.08 0.24
N ALA A 117 -14.75 2.76 -0.52
CA ALA A 117 -14.48 4.18 -0.34
C ALA A 117 -15.64 5.03 -0.87
N ALA A 118 -16.02 6.06 -0.14
CA ALA A 118 -17.03 7.04 -0.58
C ALA A 118 -16.51 7.99 -1.66
N ALA A 119 -15.19 8.04 -1.86
CA ALA A 119 -14.52 8.86 -2.86
C ALA A 119 -13.37 8.07 -3.50
N GLU A 120 -12.98 8.42 -4.73
CA GLU A 120 -11.85 7.81 -5.45
C GLU A 120 -10.50 7.92 -4.68
N PHE A 121 -10.45 8.75 -3.65
CA PHE A 121 -9.28 8.96 -2.82
C PHE A 121 -9.66 8.90 -1.33
N TYR A 122 -9.01 8.00 -0.62
CA TYR A 122 -9.14 7.83 0.82
C TYR A 122 -8.19 8.79 1.52
N ASP A 123 -8.66 10.00 1.85
CA ASP A 123 -7.95 10.87 2.77
C ASP A 123 -8.22 10.48 4.24
N PHE A 124 -7.49 11.11 5.15
CA PHE A 124 -7.62 10.85 6.59
C PHE A 124 -9.04 11.12 7.08
N ASP A 125 -9.68 12.17 6.58
CA ASP A 125 -11.01 12.59 7.01
C ASP A 125 -12.08 11.61 6.51
N ALA A 126 -12.00 11.15 5.26
CA ALA A 126 -12.91 10.12 4.74
C ALA A 126 -12.79 8.80 5.52
N LYS A 127 -11.57 8.43 5.94
CA LYS A 127 -11.32 7.16 6.65
C LYS A 127 -11.92 7.12 8.07
N TYR A 128 -12.03 8.25 8.75
CA TYR A 128 -12.42 8.29 10.16
C TYR A 128 -13.71 9.08 10.44
N PHE A 129 -14.12 9.96 9.55
CA PHE A 129 -15.24 10.90 9.78
C PHE A 129 -16.34 10.81 8.72
N ASN A 130 -16.13 10.11 7.62
CA ASN A 130 -17.16 9.98 6.58
C ASN A 130 -17.99 8.72 6.82
N GLU A 131 -19.27 8.89 7.15
CA GLU A 131 -20.24 7.80 7.38
C GLU A 131 -20.52 6.95 6.13
N GLU A 132 -20.07 7.38 4.95
CA GLU A 132 -20.29 6.66 3.69
C GLU A 132 -19.25 5.57 3.41
N SER A 133 -18.12 5.54 4.13
CA SER A 133 -17.16 4.44 4.03
C SER A 133 -17.70 3.19 4.69
N ARG A 134 -17.82 2.10 3.94
CA ARG A 134 -18.37 0.82 4.43
C ARG A 134 -17.37 -0.30 4.30
N THR A 135 -17.32 -1.16 5.30
CA THR A 135 -16.62 -2.44 5.23
C THR A 135 -17.63 -3.54 4.91
N VAL A 136 -17.40 -4.27 3.84
CA VAL A 136 -18.15 -5.48 3.48
C VAL A 136 -17.39 -6.69 3.98
N ILE A 137 -18.00 -7.47 4.87
CA ILE A 137 -17.42 -8.72 5.37
C ILE A 137 -17.72 -9.83 4.36
N ASP A 138 -16.73 -10.66 4.05
CA ASP A 138 -16.82 -11.75 3.07
C ASP A 138 -17.34 -11.25 1.70
N PRO A 139 -16.64 -10.30 1.06
CA PRO A 139 -17.04 -9.75 -0.24
C PRO A 139 -17.04 -10.83 -1.33
N ASP A 140 -17.85 -10.62 -2.36
CA ASP A 140 -17.89 -11.49 -3.54
C ASP A 140 -16.64 -11.20 -4.42
N LEU A 141 -15.62 -12.02 -4.24
CA LEU A 141 -14.34 -11.90 -4.95
C LEU A 141 -14.20 -12.99 -6.01
N PRO A 142 -13.34 -12.78 -7.02
CA PRO A 142 -12.99 -13.82 -7.98
C PRO A 142 -12.57 -15.12 -7.30
N LYS A 143 -12.86 -16.24 -7.98
CA LYS A 143 -12.62 -17.59 -7.47
C LYS A 143 -11.24 -17.73 -6.83
N ASP A 144 -11.19 -18.33 -5.63
CA ASP A 144 -9.99 -18.61 -4.84
C ASP A 144 -9.19 -17.36 -4.38
N ALA A 145 -9.66 -16.13 -4.67
CA ALA A 145 -8.94 -14.91 -4.29
C ALA A 145 -8.85 -14.77 -2.77
N THR A 146 -9.93 -15.01 -2.03
CA THR A 146 -9.95 -14.98 -0.57
C THR A 146 -8.87 -15.87 0.05
N GLU A 147 -8.78 -17.13 -0.37
CA GLU A 147 -7.80 -18.07 0.19
C GLU A 147 -6.35 -17.68 -0.19
N ARG A 148 -6.16 -17.11 -1.37
CA ARG A 148 -4.83 -16.59 -1.78
C ARG A 148 -4.43 -15.36 -0.99
N VAL A 149 -5.36 -14.44 -0.71
CA VAL A 149 -5.14 -13.28 0.16
C VAL A 149 -4.74 -13.73 1.55
N LYS A 150 -5.50 -14.64 2.18
CA LYS A 150 -5.21 -15.18 3.51
C LYS A 150 -3.82 -15.80 3.59
N LYS A 151 -3.49 -16.67 2.64
CA LYS A 151 -2.17 -17.31 2.55
C LYS A 151 -1.04 -16.28 2.36
N ALA A 152 -1.23 -15.29 1.48
CA ALA A 152 -0.26 -14.24 1.25
C ALA A 152 -0.09 -13.37 2.51
N ALA A 153 -1.16 -13.04 3.22
CA ALA A 153 -1.12 -12.29 4.46
C ALA A 153 -0.28 -12.99 5.55
N GLU A 154 -0.49 -14.30 5.74
CA GLU A 154 0.31 -15.11 6.67
C GLU A 154 1.80 -15.17 6.27
N GLN A 155 2.09 -15.32 4.98
CA GLN A 155 3.46 -15.34 4.47
C GLN A 155 4.17 -14.00 4.70
N ILE A 156 3.48 -12.89 4.41
CA ILE A 156 4.02 -11.53 4.61
C ILE A 156 4.27 -11.28 6.10
N PHE A 157 3.28 -11.61 6.95
CA PHE A 157 3.40 -11.44 8.39
C PHE A 157 4.62 -12.18 8.96
N ASN A 158 4.83 -13.44 8.56
CA ASN A 158 6.00 -14.21 8.95
C ASN A 158 7.31 -13.59 8.42
N ALA A 159 7.32 -13.15 7.16
CA ALA A 159 8.52 -12.60 6.53
C ALA A 159 9.00 -11.29 7.16
N VAL A 160 8.09 -10.49 7.70
CA VAL A 160 8.43 -9.25 8.41
C VAL A 160 8.65 -9.46 9.91
N ASP A 161 8.73 -10.70 10.38
CA ASP A 161 8.85 -11.09 11.78
C ASP A 161 7.71 -10.50 12.64
N GLY A 162 6.47 -10.67 12.14
CA GLY A 162 5.27 -10.16 12.77
C GLY A 162 4.99 -10.82 14.14
N TYR A 163 4.52 -10.02 15.08
CA TYR A 163 4.14 -10.49 16.41
C TYR A 163 2.84 -9.82 16.89
N GLY A 164 1.90 -10.62 17.41
CA GLY A 164 0.61 -10.14 17.85
C GLY A 164 -0.38 -9.98 16.69
N LEU A 165 -1.08 -8.86 16.64
CA LEU A 165 -2.09 -8.58 15.62
C LEU A 165 -1.55 -7.60 14.59
N ALA A 166 -1.75 -7.93 13.32
CA ALA A 166 -1.51 -7.04 12.18
C ALA A 166 -2.69 -7.07 11.21
N ARG A 167 -2.80 -6.05 10.35
CA ARG A 167 -3.70 -6.03 9.20
C ARG A 167 -2.87 -5.93 7.93
N VAL A 168 -3.12 -6.80 6.98
CA VAL A 168 -2.45 -6.82 5.69
C VAL A 168 -3.45 -6.43 4.62
N ASP A 169 -3.11 -5.42 3.83
CA ASP A 169 -3.99 -4.80 2.87
C ASP A 169 -3.55 -5.15 1.44
N PHE A 170 -4.53 -5.47 0.60
CA PHE A 170 -4.35 -5.92 -0.78
C PHE A 170 -5.28 -5.19 -1.73
N PHE A 171 -4.90 -5.15 -3.00
CA PHE A 171 -5.84 -4.97 -4.10
C PHE A 171 -6.12 -6.33 -4.74
N VAL A 172 -7.39 -6.61 -5.06
CA VAL A 172 -7.81 -7.78 -5.81
C VAL A 172 -8.46 -7.30 -7.10
N LYS A 173 -7.88 -7.67 -8.25
CA LYS A 173 -8.42 -7.31 -9.55
C LYS A 173 -9.56 -8.22 -9.97
N GLU A 174 -10.33 -7.80 -10.98
CA GLU A 174 -11.42 -8.58 -11.58
C GLU A 174 -10.97 -9.93 -12.14
N ASP A 175 -9.73 -10.04 -12.63
CA ASP A 175 -9.12 -11.29 -13.09
C ASP A 175 -8.64 -12.18 -11.94
N GLY A 176 -8.81 -11.72 -10.70
CA GLY A 176 -8.40 -12.39 -9.49
C GLY A 176 -6.93 -12.22 -9.11
N GLU A 177 -6.13 -11.41 -9.81
CA GLU A 177 -4.77 -11.09 -9.37
C GLU A 177 -4.80 -10.38 -8.02
N ILE A 178 -4.03 -10.89 -7.04
CA ILE A 178 -3.87 -10.27 -5.74
C ILE A 178 -2.58 -9.45 -5.72
N ILE A 179 -2.65 -8.22 -5.22
CA ILE A 179 -1.54 -7.27 -5.20
C ILE A 179 -1.39 -6.73 -3.78
N PHE A 180 -0.26 -7.00 -3.14
CA PHE A 180 0.03 -6.49 -1.81
C PHE A 180 0.16 -4.96 -1.83
N ASN A 181 -0.51 -4.29 -0.88
CA ASN A 181 -0.43 -2.85 -0.66
C ASN A 181 0.44 -2.52 0.55
N GLU A 182 -0.01 -2.82 1.76
CA GLU A 182 0.74 -2.55 2.99
C GLU A 182 0.43 -3.54 4.12
N ILE A 183 1.25 -3.53 5.17
CA ILE A 183 1.00 -4.21 6.44
C ILE A 183 1.06 -3.20 7.58
N ASN A 184 0.02 -3.21 8.41
CA ASN A 184 -0.17 -2.37 9.59
C ASN A 184 0.03 -3.24 10.84
N THR A 185 1.13 -2.97 11.56
CA THR A 185 1.56 -3.74 12.75
C THR A 185 1.40 -2.93 14.04
#